data_e832cde2fd9e2aba43d47d051d5e0079
#
_entry.id   e832cde2fd9e2aba43d47d051d5e0079
#
_cell.length_a   1.000
_cell.length_b   1.000
_cell.length_c   1.000
_cell.angle_alpha   90.00
_cell.angle_beta   90.00
_cell.angle_gamma   90.00
#
_symmetry.space_group_name_H-M   'P 1'
#
loop_
_entity.id
_entity.type
_entity.pdbx_description
1 polymer ?
#
loop_
_entity_poly.entity_id
_entity_poly.type
_entity_poly.pdbx_seq_one_letter_code
_entity_poly.pdbx_strand_id
1 'polypeptide(L)'
;MDDKKQFSRRLLAIGALFSLVLAAYFVTLFDAQIVHGAEYRARSIRANTKSETVVTSRGILTDRNGKALVTNRSVYTLELDTSLAPSDDAALNKELLRLIELLENRRIVWEDTLPLTAGAPFAYNFSVSGSHTALNSYLVSKKWADEDALTTGTDPPLSPEALLSRLRAEFKADEDLTDTEARKLVGLRYCLAVTKLNQLSTAAIASDISVELIAELKDGAYAPIHIGTSSVREYQTDAAAHILGRVTKIPRERWNEYKEKGYAMNAYVGYDGVELAFEDYLRGRNGRRIVETNTAGKVTGEIYSVEPEPGNTVALTLDIDFQEDVERILAETVESMTAEDDTDRGAAAAVVQVGTGEVLSLASYPTFSLKTFNEDYTENNTDPLQPFWNRATQGTYAPGSTFKPVTAIAALETGIITPKSTILTKGVYHYGDWAYKCWLYNQNGGTHGRIDVTEAIKVSCNYFFYDIGRRTGISTIARYASAFGLGEPTGIEIPEKIGVMTTPDYVNSLDGHYWTDGQTLTAAIGQSYSCLLYTSPSPRDAHE
;
A
#
# COMPACT_ATOMS: atom_id res chain seq x y z
N MET A 1 -45.09 -29.00 84.54
CA MET A 1 -43.61 -29.05 84.46
C MET A 1 -43.09 -29.53 83.06
N ASP A 2 -43.92 -30.23 82.32
CA ASP A 2 -43.51 -30.79 81.03
C ASP A 2 -43.45 -29.75 79.87
N ASP A 3 -44.36 -28.79 79.87
CA ASP A 3 -44.41 -27.77 78.80
C ASP A 3 -43.16 -26.85 78.74
N LYS A 4 -42.59 -26.51 79.91
CA LYS A 4 -41.34 -25.73 79.95
C LYS A 4 -40.14 -26.48 79.46
N LYS A 5 -40.08 -27.81 79.69
CA LYS A 5 -38.99 -28.63 79.18
C LYS A 5 -39.11 -28.83 77.68
N GLN A 6 -40.32 -28.93 77.15
CA GLN A 6 -40.56 -29.07 75.71
C GLN A 6 -40.30 -27.77 74.98
N PHE A 7 -40.63 -26.62 75.55
CA PHE A 7 -40.29 -25.31 75.00
C PHE A 7 -38.75 -25.07 74.94
N SER A 8 -38.06 -25.40 76.08
CA SER A 8 -36.57 -25.29 76.10
C SER A 8 -35.87 -26.20 75.06
N ARG A 9 -36.39 -27.43 74.85
CA ARG A 9 -35.86 -28.34 73.80
C ARG A 9 -36.12 -27.84 72.37
N ARG A 10 -37.28 -27.19 72.13
CA ARG A 10 -37.58 -26.56 70.86
C ARG A 10 -36.68 -25.34 70.61
N LEU A 11 -36.44 -24.56 71.62
CA LEU A 11 -35.53 -23.39 71.53
C LEU A 11 -34.10 -23.78 71.32
N LEU A 12 -33.63 -24.86 71.96
CA LEU A 12 -32.29 -25.47 71.70
C LEU A 12 -32.16 -26.05 70.30
N ALA A 13 -33.22 -26.71 69.79
CA ALA A 13 -33.22 -27.22 68.45
C ALA A 13 -33.19 -26.12 67.39
N ILE A 14 -33.92 -25.05 67.57
CA ILE A 14 -33.87 -23.85 66.71
C ILE A 14 -32.50 -23.19 66.79
N GLY A 15 -31.91 -23.03 67.95
CA GLY A 15 -30.59 -22.48 68.19
C GLY A 15 -29.49 -23.33 67.49
N ALA A 16 -29.59 -24.67 67.62
CA ALA A 16 -28.67 -25.59 66.94
C ALA A 16 -28.82 -25.52 65.42
N LEU A 17 -30.05 -25.45 64.88
CA LEU A 17 -30.29 -25.27 63.46
C LEU A 17 -29.68 -23.94 62.93
N PHE A 18 -29.90 -22.89 63.67
CA PHE A 18 -29.36 -21.56 63.34
C PHE A 18 -27.82 -21.53 63.36
N SER A 19 -27.21 -22.19 64.36
CA SER A 19 -25.74 -22.34 64.42
C SER A 19 -25.19 -23.16 63.28
N LEU A 20 -25.90 -24.19 62.84
CA LEU A 20 -25.50 -25.03 61.72
C LEU A 20 -25.59 -24.30 60.36
N VAL A 21 -26.63 -23.47 60.19
CA VAL A 21 -26.76 -22.59 59.02
C VAL A 21 -25.65 -21.54 58.99
N LEU A 22 -25.36 -20.90 60.16
CA LEU A 22 -24.25 -19.96 60.27
C LEU A 22 -22.89 -20.60 59.99
N ALA A 23 -22.65 -21.81 60.49
CA ALA A 23 -21.43 -22.55 60.22
C ALA A 23 -21.28 -22.89 58.71
N ALA A 24 -22.36 -23.32 58.05
CA ALA A 24 -22.39 -23.57 56.61
C ALA A 24 -22.12 -22.28 55.83
N TYR A 25 -22.70 -21.16 56.23
CA TYR A 25 -22.45 -19.85 55.62
C TYR A 25 -21.00 -19.40 55.80
N PHE A 26 -20.43 -19.61 57.00
CA PHE A 26 -19.04 -19.30 57.26
C PHE A 26 -18.06 -20.12 56.40
N VAL A 27 -18.33 -21.42 56.26
CA VAL A 27 -17.54 -22.31 55.40
C VAL A 27 -17.61 -21.86 53.97
N THR A 28 -18.80 -21.53 53.45
CA THR A 28 -18.99 -21.08 52.07
C THR A 28 -18.31 -19.72 51.82
N LEU A 29 -18.42 -18.80 52.77
CA LEU A 29 -17.72 -17.50 52.69
C LEU A 29 -16.20 -17.67 52.77
N PHE A 30 -15.71 -18.54 53.67
CA PHE A 30 -14.29 -18.84 53.78
C PHE A 30 -13.75 -19.45 52.51
N ASP A 31 -14.47 -20.40 51.93
CA ASP A 31 -14.11 -21.01 50.64
C ASP A 31 -14.06 -19.95 49.50
N ALA A 32 -15.12 -19.13 49.39
CA ALA A 32 -15.23 -18.11 48.34
C ALA A 32 -14.21 -16.95 48.48
N GLN A 33 -13.88 -16.55 49.73
CA GLN A 33 -13.04 -15.36 49.97
C GLN A 33 -11.57 -15.71 50.19
N ILE A 34 -11.29 -16.86 50.84
CA ILE A 34 -9.90 -17.24 51.20
C ILE A 34 -9.35 -18.31 50.30
N VAL A 35 -10.07 -19.43 50.09
CA VAL A 35 -9.58 -20.55 49.32
C VAL A 35 -9.58 -20.22 47.82
N HIS A 36 -10.70 -19.73 47.31
CA HIS A 36 -10.89 -19.39 45.89
C HIS A 36 -10.92 -17.87 45.62
N GLY A 37 -10.60 -17.06 46.62
CA GLY A 37 -10.70 -15.59 46.54
C GLY A 37 -9.87 -14.98 45.42
N ALA A 38 -8.69 -15.53 45.17
CA ALA A 38 -7.85 -15.09 44.06
C ALA A 38 -8.47 -15.43 42.69
N GLU A 39 -9.11 -16.59 42.58
CA GLU A 39 -9.77 -17.04 41.33
C GLU A 39 -11.06 -16.23 41.09
N TYR A 40 -11.89 -16.01 42.09
CA TYR A 40 -13.07 -15.17 41.97
C TYR A 40 -12.71 -13.70 41.67
N ARG A 41 -11.64 -13.18 42.29
CA ARG A 41 -11.12 -11.85 41.97
C ARG A 41 -10.61 -11.77 40.53
N ALA A 42 -9.86 -12.79 40.09
CA ALA A 42 -9.40 -12.86 38.69
C ALA A 42 -10.55 -12.97 37.67
N ARG A 43 -11.61 -13.73 37.99
CA ARG A 43 -12.84 -13.80 37.19
C ARG A 43 -13.60 -12.48 37.17
N SER A 44 -13.73 -11.81 38.34
CA SER A 44 -14.38 -10.49 38.44
C SER A 44 -13.62 -9.41 37.66
N ILE A 45 -12.29 -9.42 37.75
CA ILE A 45 -11.44 -8.51 36.97
C ILE A 45 -11.62 -8.80 35.47
N ARG A 46 -11.55 -10.07 35.02
CA ARG A 46 -11.77 -10.44 33.62
C ARG A 46 -13.17 -10.08 33.09
N ALA A 47 -14.19 -10.13 33.92
CA ALA A 47 -15.56 -9.78 33.53
C ALA A 47 -15.77 -8.28 33.36
N ASN A 48 -14.96 -7.45 34.02
CA ASN A 48 -15.09 -6.01 34.02
C ASN A 48 -13.94 -5.26 33.36
N THR A 49 -12.97 -5.97 32.79
CA THR A 49 -11.84 -5.37 32.07
C THR A 49 -11.93 -5.64 30.59
N LYS A 50 -11.79 -4.59 29.80
CA LYS A 50 -11.69 -4.62 28.34
C LYS A 50 -10.27 -4.24 27.93
N SER A 51 -9.64 -5.07 27.12
CA SER A 51 -8.34 -4.71 26.54
C SER A 51 -8.58 -3.97 25.23
N GLU A 52 -8.08 -2.76 25.12
CA GLU A 52 -8.18 -1.92 23.94
C GLU A 52 -6.82 -1.68 23.33
N THR A 53 -6.73 -1.73 22.01
CA THR A 53 -5.53 -1.34 21.28
C THR A 53 -5.51 0.18 21.14
N VAL A 54 -4.43 0.81 21.59
CA VAL A 54 -4.20 2.23 21.37
C VAL A 54 -3.37 2.39 20.09
N VAL A 55 -4.02 2.87 19.06
CA VAL A 55 -3.36 3.11 17.78
C VAL A 55 -2.35 4.24 17.93
N THR A 56 -1.13 4.02 17.47
CA THR A 56 -0.08 5.03 17.47
C THR A 56 -0.04 5.80 16.16
N SER A 57 0.62 6.97 16.15
CA SER A 57 0.85 7.75 14.93
C SER A 57 2.02 7.19 14.13
N ARG A 58 1.87 7.17 12.83
CA ARG A 58 2.95 6.88 11.89
C ARG A 58 3.99 8.01 11.91
N GLY A 59 5.28 7.71 11.67
CA GLY A 59 6.34 8.72 11.55
C GLY A 59 6.04 9.73 10.44
N ILE A 60 6.56 10.93 10.54
CA ILE A 60 6.40 11.99 9.54
C ILE A 60 7.51 11.91 8.49
N LEU A 61 7.23 12.44 7.28
CA LEU A 61 8.25 12.63 6.24
C LEU A 61 8.58 14.11 6.15
N THR A 62 9.88 14.43 6.09
CA THR A 62 10.36 15.80 5.87
C THR A 62 11.30 15.83 4.68
N ASP A 63 11.46 17.01 4.09
CA ASP A 63 12.53 17.27 3.14
C ASP A 63 13.89 17.44 3.85
N ARG A 64 14.94 17.71 3.09
CA ARG A 64 16.30 17.95 3.61
C ARG A 64 16.41 19.17 4.52
N ASN A 65 15.48 20.13 4.41
CA ASN A 65 15.43 21.37 5.16
C ASN A 65 14.56 21.25 6.42
N GLY A 66 13.96 20.07 6.65
CA GLY A 66 13.05 19.81 7.76
C GLY A 66 11.60 20.27 7.50
N LYS A 67 11.28 20.71 6.26
CA LYS A 67 9.91 21.04 5.86
C LYS A 67 9.07 19.76 5.83
N ALA A 68 7.96 19.76 6.55
CA ALA A 68 7.08 18.59 6.60
C ALA A 68 6.41 18.35 5.25
N LEU A 69 6.54 17.14 4.73
CA LEU A 69 5.95 16.69 3.47
C LEU A 69 4.70 15.83 3.69
N VAL A 70 4.79 14.95 4.69
CA VAL A 70 3.68 14.07 5.07
C VAL A 70 3.57 14.04 6.59
N THR A 71 2.41 14.39 7.08
CA THR A 71 2.07 14.43 8.51
C THR A 71 0.93 13.48 8.84
N ASN A 72 0.46 13.53 10.07
CA ASN A 72 -0.72 12.79 10.51
C ASN A 72 -1.70 13.78 11.12
N ARG A 73 -2.97 13.63 10.78
CA ARG A 73 -4.06 14.35 11.40
C ARG A 73 -4.93 13.39 12.20
N SER A 74 -5.17 13.73 13.46
CA SER A 74 -6.12 12.97 14.28
C SER A 74 -7.54 13.19 13.76
N VAL A 75 -8.27 12.10 13.63
CA VAL A 75 -9.65 12.10 13.14
C VAL A 75 -10.53 11.25 14.03
N TYR A 76 -11.83 11.54 14.02
CA TYR A 76 -12.82 10.67 14.63
C TYR A 76 -13.24 9.57 13.67
N THR A 77 -13.46 8.38 14.23
CA THR A 77 -13.97 7.21 13.50
C THR A 77 -15.33 6.80 14.03
N LEU A 78 -16.20 6.39 13.12
CA LEU A 78 -17.44 5.70 13.47
C LEU A 78 -17.17 4.21 13.46
N GLU A 79 -17.40 3.57 14.60
CA GLU A 79 -17.14 2.15 14.79
C GLU A 79 -18.42 1.43 15.19
N LEU A 80 -18.60 0.21 14.71
CA LEU A 80 -19.60 -0.72 15.23
C LEU A 80 -19.02 -1.45 16.45
N ASP A 81 -19.69 -1.40 17.58
CA ASP A 81 -19.27 -2.07 18.82
C ASP A 81 -20.15 -3.28 19.10
N THR A 82 -19.54 -4.47 19.11
CA THR A 82 -20.22 -5.74 19.34
C THR A 82 -20.83 -5.86 20.75
N SER A 83 -20.29 -5.11 21.73
CA SER A 83 -20.78 -5.11 23.12
C SER A 83 -22.01 -4.23 23.33
N LEU A 84 -22.20 -3.22 22.46
CA LEU A 84 -23.34 -2.32 22.48
C LEU A 84 -24.48 -2.80 21.58
N ALA A 85 -24.27 -3.85 20.81
CA ALA A 85 -25.26 -4.39 19.90
C ALA A 85 -26.44 -5.01 20.67
N PRO A 86 -27.68 -4.61 20.38
CA PRO A 86 -28.86 -5.28 20.92
C PRO A 86 -28.80 -6.79 20.67
N SER A 87 -29.21 -7.57 21.67
CA SER A 87 -29.26 -9.04 21.56
C SER A 87 -30.44 -9.55 20.72
N ASP A 88 -31.47 -8.75 20.57
CA ASP A 88 -32.61 -9.01 19.70
C ASP A 88 -32.33 -8.57 18.26
N ASP A 89 -32.50 -9.50 17.29
CA ASP A 89 -32.20 -9.26 15.88
C ASP A 89 -33.08 -8.14 15.28
N ALA A 90 -34.36 -8.08 15.65
CA ALA A 90 -35.28 -7.06 15.12
C ALA A 90 -34.90 -5.67 15.62
N ALA A 91 -34.57 -5.55 16.91
CA ALA A 91 -34.10 -4.30 17.49
C ALA A 91 -32.79 -3.86 16.85
N LEU A 92 -31.82 -4.76 16.68
CA LEU A 92 -30.54 -4.45 16.03
C LEU A 92 -30.73 -4.04 14.55
N ASN A 93 -31.55 -4.75 13.81
CA ASN A 93 -31.82 -4.42 12.40
C ASN A 93 -32.47 -3.04 12.27
N LYS A 94 -33.40 -2.70 13.16
CA LYS A 94 -34.02 -1.36 13.21
C LYS A 94 -32.99 -0.25 13.44
N GLU A 95 -32.09 -0.44 14.41
CA GLU A 95 -31.06 0.56 14.70
C GLU A 95 -30.06 0.72 13.56
N LEU A 96 -29.66 -0.39 12.91
CA LEU A 96 -28.76 -0.33 11.75
C LEU A 96 -29.42 0.31 10.53
N LEU A 97 -30.71 0.09 10.29
CA LEU A 97 -31.45 0.78 9.21
C LEU A 97 -31.51 2.29 9.46
N ARG A 98 -31.80 2.70 10.70
CA ARG A 98 -31.75 4.14 11.08
C ARG A 98 -30.35 4.73 10.85
N LEU A 99 -29.30 3.97 11.19
CA LEU A 99 -27.92 4.41 10.96
C LEU A 99 -27.62 4.56 9.46
N ILE A 100 -28.02 3.57 8.65
CA ILE A 100 -27.86 3.62 7.18
C ILE A 100 -28.54 4.87 6.61
N GLU A 101 -29.80 5.13 7.01
CA GLU A 101 -30.55 6.30 6.56
C GLU A 101 -29.83 7.61 6.92
N LEU A 102 -29.31 7.72 8.15
CA LEU A 102 -28.54 8.90 8.58
C LEU A 102 -27.28 9.09 7.72
N LEU A 103 -26.49 8.02 7.53
CA LEU A 103 -25.24 8.08 6.76
C LEU A 103 -25.52 8.47 5.29
N GLU A 104 -26.55 7.91 4.69
CA GLU A 104 -26.96 8.26 3.31
C GLU A 104 -27.42 9.71 3.20
N ASN A 105 -28.26 10.19 4.11
CA ASN A 105 -28.73 11.57 4.14
C ASN A 105 -27.58 12.58 4.30
N ARG A 106 -26.52 12.19 5.02
CA ARG A 106 -25.30 12.97 5.18
C ARG A 106 -24.25 12.72 4.10
N ARG A 107 -24.51 11.82 3.15
CA ARG A 107 -23.59 11.41 2.08
C ARG A 107 -22.27 10.89 2.63
N ILE A 108 -22.31 10.22 3.78
CA ILE A 108 -21.15 9.57 4.37
C ILE A 108 -20.97 8.21 3.69
N VAL A 109 -19.83 8.03 3.06
CA VAL A 109 -19.42 6.72 2.54
C VAL A 109 -18.88 5.89 3.68
N TRP A 110 -19.48 4.73 3.93
CA TRP A 110 -18.97 3.79 4.93
C TRP A 110 -18.35 2.57 4.27
N GLU A 111 -17.42 1.98 4.98
CA GLU A 111 -16.73 0.78 4.55
C GLU A 111 -17.63 -0.44 4.74
N ASP A 112 -17.94 -1.11 3.64
CA ASP A 112 -18.71 -2.35 3.63
C ASP A 112 -17.75 -3.53 3.41
N THR A 113 -17.59 -4.36 4.42
CA THR A 113 -16.66 -5.50 4.40
C THR A 113 -17.27 -6.78 3.79
N LEU A 114 -18.57 -6.80 3.50
CA LEU A 114 -19.21 -7.93 2.82
C LEU A 114 -18.81 -7.91 1.34
N PRO A 115 -18.11 -8.93 0.83
CA PRO A 115 -17.57 -8.92 -0.53
C PRO A 115 -18.62 -9.23 -1.60
N LEU A 116 -19.66 -8.43 -1.64
CA LEU A 116 -20.70 -8.41 -2.67
C LEU A 116 -20.87 -7.00 -3.20
N THR A 117 -21.23 -6.85 -4.47
CA THR A 117 -21.61 -5.56 -5.03
C THR A 117 -22.77 -4.92 -4.25
N ALA A 118 -22.84 -3.60 -4.23
CA ALA A 118 -23.84 -2.86 -3.46
C ALA A 118 -25.27 -2.98 -4.03
N GLY A 119 -25.41 -3.30 -5.31
CA GLY A 119 -26.69 -3.41 -6.03
C GLY A 119 -26.70 -4.58 -7.00
N ALA A 120 -27.89 -4.93 -7.46
CA ALA A 120 -28.10 -5.98 -8.46
C ALA A 120 -27.64 -5.55 -9.87
N PRO A 121 -27.11 -6.47 -10.70
CA PRO A 121 -26.87 -7.88 -10.38
C PRO A 121 -25.73 -8.03 -9.37
N PHE A 122 -25.95 -8.90 -8.37
CA PHE A 122 -24.93 -9.13 -7.35
C PHE A 122 -23.78 -9.95 -7.92
N ALA A 123 -22.57 -9.53 -7.57
CA ALA A 123 -21.32 -10.20 -7.93
C ALA A 123 -20.36 -10.17 -6.73
N TYR A 124 -19.44 -11.11 -6.67
CA TYR A 124 -18.37 -11.04 -5.69
C TYR A 124 -17.44 -9.85 -5.98
N ASN A 125 -17.12 -9.11 -4.93
CA ASN A 125 -16.19 -8.00 -4.97
C ASN A 125 -15.18 -8.12 -3.82
N PHE A 126 -14.00 -8.60 -4.12
CA PHE A 126 -12.91 -8.78 -3.16
C PHE A 126 -11.90 -7.62 -3.17
N SER A 127 -12.31 -6.43 -3.58
CA SER A 127 -11.45 -5.23 -3.59
C SER A 127 -10.97 -4.83 -2.18
N VAL A 128 -11.78 -5.11 -1.15
CA VAL A 128 -11.37 -4.87 0.24
C VAL A 128 -10.40 -5.97 0.67
N SER A 129 -9.20 -5.56 1.09
CA SER A 129 -8.17 -6.48 1.56
C SER A 129 -8.68 -7.37 2.69
N GLY A 130 -8.36 -8.67 2.62
CA GLY A 130 -8.78 -9.66 3.62
C GLY A 130 -10.25 -10.09 3.54
N SER A 131 -11.09 -9.45 2.71
CA SER A 131 -12.53 -9.76 2.63
C SER A 131 -12.81 -11.20 2.17
N HIS A 132 -12.00 -11.75 1.28
CA HIS A 132 -12.11 -13.15 0.85
C HIS A 132 -11.82 -14.12 2.01
N THR A 133 -10.74 -13.92 2.75
CA THR A 133 -10.37 -14.74 3.92
C THR A 133 -11.42 -14.63 5.02
N ALA A 134 -11.92 -13.42 5.28
CA ALA A 134 -12.96 -13.17 6.26
C ALA A 134 -14.26 -13.88 5.89
N LEU A 135 -14.65 -13.83 4.59
CA LEU A 135 -15.83 -14.55 4.11
C LEU A 135 -15.66 -16.06 4.27
N ASN A 136 -14.54 -16.64 3.86
CA ASN A 136 -14.26 -18.05 3.98
C ASN A 136 -14.33 -18.51 5.45
N SER A 137 -13.68 -17.78 6.37
CA SER A 137 -13.73 -18.07 7.80
C SER A 137 -15.16 -18.00 8.34
N TYR A 138 -15.96 -17.05 7.86
CA TYR A 138 -17.36 -16.92 8.22
C TYR A 138 -18.18 -18.10 7.71
N LEU A 139 -18.04 -18.49 6.43
CA LEU A 139 -18.75 -19.63 5.82
C LEU A 139 -18.46 -20.95 6.56
N VAL A 140 -17.18 -21.18 6.90
CA VAL A 140 -16.78 -22.35 7.71
C VAL A 140 -17.40 -22.30 9.10
N SER A 141 -17.37 -21.14 9.78
CA SER A 141 -17.95 -20.98 11.12
C SER A 141 -19.46 -21.28 11.15
N LYS A 142 -20.15 -21.01 10.05
CA LYS A 142 -21.57 -21.28 9.85
C LYS A 142 -21.87 -22.68 9.29
N LYS A 143 -20.85 -23.45 8.95
CA LYS A 143 -20.96 -24.74 8.26
C LYS A 143 -21.66 -24.63 6.90
N TRP A 144 -21.45 -23.50 6.21
CA TRP A 144 -21.97 -23.26 4.86
C TRP A 144 -20.98 -23.66 3.77
N ALA A 145 -19.72 -23.90 4.16
CA ALA A 145 -18.68 -24.47 3.34
C ALA A 145 -17.73 -25.32 4.19
N ASP A 146 -17.11 -26.32 3.56
CA ASP A 146 -16.05 -27.11 4.17
C ASP A 146 -14.71 -26.41 4.02
N GLU A 147 -13.82 -26.56 5.00
CA GLU A 147 -12.50 -25.91 5.03
C GLU A 147 -11.66 -26.30 3.80
N ASP A 148 -11.71 -27.56 3.39
CA ASP A 148 -10.98 -28.08 2.23
C ASP A 148 -11.47 -27.49 0.90
N ALA A 149 -12.74 -27.10 0.80
CA ALA A 149 -13.32 -26.50 -0.40
C ALA A 149 -12.85 -25.04 -0.63
N LEU A 150 -12.28 -24.40 0.41
CA LEU A 150 -11.91 -22.99 0.41
C LEU A 150 -10.41 -22.73 0.19
N THR A 151 -9.59 -23.78 0.15
CA THR A 151 -8.12 -23.69 0.01
C THR A 151 -7.63 -23.49 -1.43
N THR A 152 -8.50 -23.60 -2.42
CA THR A 152 -8.13 -23.65 -3.84
C THR A 152 -8.17 -22.30 -4.59
N GLY A 153 -8.39 -21.17 -3.91
CA GLY A 153 -8.35 -19.85 -4.54
C GLY A 153 -9.44 -19.53 -5.57
N THR A 154 -10.47 -20.39 -5.61
CA THR A 154 -11.66 -20.22 -6.45
C THR A 154 -12.74 -19.42 -5.72
N ASP A 155 -13.73 -18.91 -6.45
CA ASP A 155 -14.91 -18.27 -5.90
C ASP A 155 -15.58 -19.11 -4.81
N PRO A 156 -16.22 -18.48 -3.80
CA PRO A 156 -16.94 -19.19 -2.76
C PRO A 156 -17.97 -20.18 -3.34
N PRO A 157 -18.26 -21.29 -2.66
CA PRO A 157 -19.14 -22.35 -3.18
C PRO A 157 -20.61 -21.93 -3.34
N LEU A 158 -20.97 -20.74 -2.85
CA LEU A 158 -22.29 -20.14 -2.98
C LEU A 158 -22.29 -19.10 -4.10
N SER A 159 -23.38 -18.99 -4.87
CA SER A 159 -23.52 -17.82 -5.74
C SER A 159 -23.74 -16.55 -4.90
N PRO A 160 -23.45 -15.35 -5.44
CA PRO A 160 -23.69 -14.08 -4.74
C PRO A 160 -25.13 -13.94 -4.21
N GLU A 161 -26.12 -14.32 -5.01
CA GLU A 161 -27.55 -14.29 -4.64
C GLU A 161 -27.87 -15.30 -3.54
N ALA A 162 -27.30 -16.52 -3.62
CA ALA A 162 -27.49 -17.55 -2.61
C ALA A 162 -26.84 -17.12 -1.27
N LEU A 163 -25.68 -16.47 -1.32
CA LEU A 163 -25.05 -15.92 -0.13
C LEU A 163 -25.92 -14.82 0.50
N LEU A 164 -26.38 -13.85 -0.29
CA LEU A 164 -27.26 -12.79 0.20
C LEU A 164 -28.54 -13.34 0.82
N SER A 165 -29.19 -14.31 0.17
CA SER A 165 -30.41 -14.96 0.68
C SER A 165 -30.17 -15.67 2.02
N ARG A 166 -29.05 -16.40 2.16
CA ARG A 166 -28.68 -17.04 3.43
C ARG A 166 -28.39 -16.04 4.54
N LEU A 167 -27.69 -14.95 4.22
CA LEU A 167 -27.39 -13.90 5.19
C LEU A 167 -28.66 -13.15 5.61
N ARG A 168 -29.61 -12.89 4.68
CA ARG A 168 -30.93 -12.33 5.03
C ARG A 168 -31.66 -13.22 6.05
N ALA A 169 -31.69 -14.52 5.82
CA ALA A 169 -32.33 -15.49 6.74
C ALA A 169 -31.59 -15.58 8.08
N GLU A 170 -30.25 -15.62 8.07
CA GLU A 170 -29.41 -15.68 9.27
C GLU A 170 -29.62 -14.45 10.18
N PHE A 171 -29.66 -13.26 9.59
CA PHE A 171 -29.82 -12.01 10.30
C PHE A 171 -31.27 -11.57 10.47
N LYS A 172 -32.22 -12.39 10.04
CA LYS A 172 -33.66 -12.12 10.11
C LYS A 172 -34.01 -10.74 9.54
N ALA A 173 -33.43 -10.40 8.39
CA ALA A 173 -33.77 -9.18 7.68
C ALA A 173 -35.22 -9.27 7.17
N ASP A 174 -35.96 -8.16 7.30
CA ASP A 174 -37.36 -8.07 6.90
C ASP A 174 -37.53 -8.44 5.41
N GLU A 175 -38.58 -9.21 5.11
CA GLU A 175 -38.91 -9.63 3.75
C GLU A 175 -39.37 -8.45 2.87
N ASP A 176 -39.92 -7.39 3.48
CA ASP A 176 -40.39 -6.20 2.78
C ASP A 176 -39.25 -5.27 2.30
N LEU A 177 -38.01 -5.49 2.77
CA LEU A 177 -36.86 -4.72 2.30
C LEU A 177 -36.50 -5.06 0.85
N THR A 178 -36.27 -4.03 0.05
CA THR A 178 -35.67 -4.22 -1.27
C THR A 178 -34.33 -4.94 -1.18
N ASP A 179 -33.89 -5.56 -2.26
CA ASP A 179 -32.61 -6.28 -2.27
C ASP A 179 -31.42 -5.35 -1.94
N THR A 180 -31.50 -4.09 -2.37
CA THR A 180 -30.44 -3.08 -2.08
C THR A 180 -30.44 -2.68 -0.59
N GLU A 181 -31.59 -2.45 0.02
CA GLU A 181 -31.69 -2.12 1.45
C GLU A 181 -31.26 -3.31 2.30
N ALA A 182 -31.75 -4.51 1.94
CA ALA A 182 -31.34 -5.74 2.61
C ALA A 182 -29.82 -5.97 2.49
N ARG A 183 -29.23 -5.71 1.32
CA ARG A 183 -27.79 -5.84 1.10
C ARG A 183 -26.98 -4.90 2.02
N LYS A 184 -27.41 -3.65 2.19
CA LYS A 184 -26.77 -2.68 3.09
C LYS A 184 -26.87 -3.13 4.54
N LEU A 185 -28.06 -3.49 4.99
CA LEU A 185 -28.30 -4.00 6.35
C LEU A 185 -27.43 -5.24 6.63
N VAL A 186 -27.46 -6.21 5.73
CA VAL A 186 -26.69 -7.46 5.82
C VAL A 186 -25.19 -7.18 5.85
N GLY A 187 -24.70 -6.16 5.13
CA GLY A 187 -23.31 -5.73 5.17
C GLY A 187 -22.86 -5.30 6.56
N LEU A 188 -23.62 -4.44 7.25
CA LEU A 188 -23.31 -4.03 8.62
C LEU A 188 -23.46 -5.17 9.63
N ARG A 189 -24.46 -6.03 9.46
CA ARG A 189 -24.64 -7.24 10.28
C ARG A 189 -23.48 -8.23 10.12
N TYR A 190 -23.03 -8.42 8.87
CA TYR A 190 -21.86 -9.24 8.57
C TYR A 190 -20.58 -8.66 9.19
N CYS A 191 -20.39 -7.33 9.11
CA CYS A 191 -19.28 -6.65 9.75
C CYS A 191 -19.24 -6.94 11.26
N LEU A 192 -20.37 -6.81 11.98
CA LEU A 192 -20.47 -7.14 13.40
C LEU A 192 -20.18 -8.64 13.66
N ALA A 193 -20.70 -9.53 12.82
CA ALA A 193 -20.51 -10.96 12.99
C ALA A 193 -19.05 -11.38 12.80
N VAL A 194 -18.35 -10.84 11.78
CA VAL A 194 -16.94 -11.09 11.54
C VAL A 194 -16.06 -10.46 12.64
N THR A 195 -16.40 -9.27 13.11
CA THR A 195 -15.72 -8.62 14.23
C THR A 195 -15.78 -9.51 15.49
N LYS A 196 -16.95 -10.05 15.79
CA LYS A 196 -17.13 -10.97 16.91
C LYS A 196 -16.40 -12.31 16.69
N LEU A 197 -16.42 -12.85 15.47
CA LEU A 197 -15.72 -14.08 15.11
C LEU A 197 -14.21 -13.94 15.34
N ASN A 198 -13.65 -12.77 15.01
CA ASN A 198 -12.23 -12.44 15.22
C ASN A 198 -11.91 -12.00 16.65
N GLN A 199 -12.84 -12.10 17.59
CA GLN A 199 -12.70 -11.70 19.00
C GLN A 199 -12.33 -10.21 19.17
N LEU A 200 -12.73 -9.38 18.22
CA LEU A 200 -12.58 -7.92 18.29
C LEU A 200 -13.82 -7.28 18.93
N SER A 201 -13.63 -6.16 19.59
CA SER A 201 -14.74 -5.42 20.22
C SER A 201 -15.42 -4.48 19.24
N THR A 202 -14.64 -3.81 18.38
CA THR A 202 -15.11 -2.78 17.48
C THR A 202 -14.56 -2.99 16.06
N ALA A 203 -15.28 -2.46 15.07
CA ALA A 203 -14.84 -2.34 13.70
C ALA A 203 -15.16 -0.94 13.17
N ALA A 204 -14.16 -0.20 12.71
CA ALA A 204 -14.36 1.09 12.07
C ALA A 204 -15.10 0.91 10.74
N ILE A 205 -16.16 1.69 10.55
CA ILE A 205 -16.93 1.73 9.30
C ILE A 205 -16.83 3.06 8.56
N ALA A 206 -16.47 4.15 9.25
CA ALA A 206 -16.16 5.42 8.59
C ALA A 206 -15.06 6.15 9.37
N SER A 207 -14.21 6.86 8.65
CA SER A 207 -13.14 7.68 9.20
C SER A 207 -13.35 9.14 8.83
N ASP A 208 -12.72 10.03 9.60
CA ASP A 208 -12.78 11.49 9.36
C ASP A 208 -14.20 12.05 9.44
N ILE A 209 -14.98 11.56 10.40
CA ILE A 209 -16.34 12.03 10.63
C ILE A 209 -16.35 13.40 11.31
N SER A 210 -17.29 14.26 10.92
CA SER A 210 -17.39 15.61 11.45
C SER A 210 -17.97 15.64 12.88
N VAL A 211 -17.67 16.73 13.61
CA VAL A 211 -18.19 16.93 14.97
C VAL A 211 -19.72 17.05 14.97
N GLU A 212 -20.30 17.61 13.91
CA GLU A 212 -21.74 17.72 13.72
C GLU A 212 -22.40 16.34 13.61
N LEU A 213 -21.80 15.43 12.82
CA LEU A 213 -22.28 14.04 12.74
C LEU A 213 -22.15 13.32 14.08
N ILE A 214 -21.06 13.56 14.83
CA ILE A 214 -20.89 12.99 16.17
C ILE A 214 -21.98 13.46 17.12
N ALA A 215 -22.32 14.73 17.10
CA ALA A 215 -23.40 15.28 17.92
C ALA A 215 -24.73 14.60 17.58
N GLU A 216 -25.06 14.49 16.30
CA GLU A 216 -26.29 13.85 15.83
C GLU A 216 -26.38 12.36 16.20
N LEU A 217 -25.25 11.63 16.07
CA LEU A 217 -25.16 10.24 16.48
C LEU A 217 -25.39 10.06 17.99
N LYS A 218 -24.84 10.97 18.80
CA LYS A 218 -25.03 10.96 20.27
C LYS A 218 -26.44 11.32 20.68
N ASP A 219 -27.02 12.35 20.08
CA ASP A 219 -28.38 12.81 20.35
C ASP A 219 -29.42 11.76 19.93
N GLY A 220 -29.18 11.08 18.82
CA GLY A 220 -30.03 10.01 18.32
C GLY A 220 -29.90 8.69 19.08
N ALA A 221 -28.94 8.58 19.99
CA ALA A 221 -28.66 7.39 20.81
C ALA A 221 -28.60 6.09 19.98
N TYR A 222 -27.93 6.14 18.84
CA TYR A 222 -27.80 4.98 17.95
C TYR A 222 -27.02 3.84 18.62
N ALA A 223 -27.53 2.64 18.54
CA ALA A 223 -26.83 1.43 18.89
C ALA A 223 -26.63 0.59 17.62
N PRO A 224 -25.54 -0.09 17.42
CA PRO A 224 -24.37 -0.35 18.27
C PRO A 224 -23.14 0.50 17.85
N ILE A 225 -23.11 1.76 18.11
CA ILE A 225 -22.00 2.62 17.68
C ILE A 225 -21.06 3.02 18.80
N HIS A 226 -19.80 3.18 18.44
CA HIS A 226 -18.75 3.78 19.23
C HIS A 226 -18.04 4.87 18.39
N ILE A 227 -17.67 5.97 19.02
CA ILE A 227 -16.85 7.01 18.40
C ILE A 227 -15.43 6.81 18.87
N GLY A 228 -14.60 6.32 17.97
CA GLY A 228 -13.17 6.15 18.19
C GLY A 228 -12.37 7.35 17.71
N THR A 229 -11.05 7.25 17.87
CA THR A 229 -10.08 8.18 17.29
C THR A 229 -9.06 7.41 16.49
N SER A 230 -8.68 7.93 15.36
CA SER A 230 -7.66 7.36 14.49
C SER A 230 -6.77 8.46 13.93
N SER A 231 -5.84 8.08 13.08
CA SER A 231 -4.94 9.01 12.43
C SER A 231 -4.98 8.76 10.93
N VAL A 232 -5.18 9.81 10.14
CA VAL A 232 -5.08 9.76 8.68
C VAL A 232 -3.79 10.43 8.22
N ARG A 233 -3.26 9.93 7.14
CA ARG A 233 -2.10 10.51 6.48
C ARG A 233 -2.51 11.82 5.79
N GLU A 234 -1.71 12.86 5.96
CA GLU A 234 -1.97 14.18 5.41
C GLU A 234 -0.75 14.66 4.63
N TYR A 235 -0.96 14.88 3.35
CA TYR A 235 0.08 15.34 2.43
C TYR A 235 0.11 16.86 2.39
N GLN A 236 1.28 17.45 2.67
CA GLN A 236 1.44 18.91 2.75
C GLN A 236 1.82 19.54 1.40
N THR A 237 2.23 18.71 0.43
CA THR A 237 2.57 19.12 -0.94
C THR A 237 1.77 18.34 -1.97
N ASP A 238 1.63 18.86 -3.18
CA ASP A 238 1.11 18.16 -4.36
C ASP A 238 2.24 17.56 -5.21
N ALA A 239 3.49 17.98 -4.97
CA ALA A 239 4.66 17.45 -5.65
C ALA A 239 5.17 16.15 -5.01
N ALA A 240 6.11 15.50 -5.70
CA ALA A 240 6.81 14.30 -5.24
C ALA A 240 5.88 13.09 -5.00
N ALA A 241 4.72 13.02 -5.63
CA ALA A 241 3.74 11.96 -5.39
C ALA A 241 4.34 10.55 -5.58
N HIS A 242 5.12 10.35 -6.63
CA HIS A 242 5.78 9.07 -6.92
C HIS A 242 6.87 8.69 -5.91
N ILE A 243 7.44 9.68 -5.21
CA ILE A 243 8.53 9.48 -4.25
C ILE A 243 7.94 9.22 -2.87
N LEU A 244 7.03 10.10 -2.41
CA LEU A 244 6.43 10.01 -1.08
C LEU A 244 5.67 8.70 -0.92
N GLY A 245 4.87 8.36 -1.90
CA GLY A 245 4.10 7.13 -1.89
C GLY A 245 2.84 7.22 -1.02
N ARG A 246 2.11 6.12 -0.99
CA ARG A 246 0.79 6.00 -0.36
C ARG A 246 0.78 4.98 0.76
N VAL A 247 -0.17 5.16 1.67
CA VAL A 247 -0.52 4.20 2.72
C VAL A 247 -1.88 3.59 2.40
N THR A 248 -1.96 2.27 2.38
CA THR A 248 -3.20 1.53 2.11
C THR A 248 -3.38 0.41 3.11
N LYS A 249 -4.57 -0.22 3.15
CA LYS A 249 -4.74 -1.50 3.82
C LYS A 249 -3.84 -2.54 3.14
N ILE A 250 -3.38 -3.52 3.92
CA ILE A 250 -2.50 -4.58 3.40
C ILE A 250 -3.15 -5.26 2.20
N PRO A 251 -2.52 -5.26 1.01
CA PRO A 251 -3.03 -5.99 -0.15
C PRO A 251 -3.12 -7.50 0.13
N ARG A 252 -4.14 -8.15 -0.41
CA ARG A 252 -4.38 -9.59 -0.19
C ARG A 252 -3.15 -10.44 -0.53
N GLU A 253 -2.50 -10.10 -1.62
CA GLU A 253 -1.33 -10.82 -2.16
C GLU A 253 -0.15 -10.77 -1.20
N ARG A 254 -0.06 -9.70 -0.41
CA ARG A 254 1.03 -9.47 0.56
C ARG A 254 0.66 -9.85 2.00
N TRP A 255 -0.56 -10.32 2.25
CA TRP A 255 -1.02 -10.64 3.60
C TRP A 255 -0.10 -11.62 4.35
N ASN A 256 0.36 -12.68 3.69
CA ASN A 256 1.23 -13.68 4.34
C ASN A 256 2.53 -13.05 4.85
N GLU A 257 3.14 -12.16 4.06
CA GLU A 257 4.34 -11.40 4.45
C GLU A 257 4.09 -10.56 5.72
N TYR A 258 3.02 -9.79 5.72
CA TYR A 258 2.70 -8.89 6.85
C TYR A 258 2.20 -9.63 8.08
N LYS A 259 1.50 -10.74 7.92
CA LYS A 259 1.06 -11.61 9.01
C LYS A 259 2.25 -12.15 9.81
N GLU A 260 3.30 -12.62 9.12
CA GLU A 260 4.55 -13.08 9.74
C GLU A 260 5.27 -11.97 10.52
N LYS A 261 5.16 -10.73 10.06
CA LYS A 261 5.66 -9.52 10.74
C LYS A 261 4.74 -9.04 11.89
N GLY A 262 3.66 -9.77 12.19
CA GLY A 262 2.75 -9.48 13.30
C GLY A 262 1.78 -8.32 13.06
N TYR A 263 1.44 -8.03 11.80
CA TYR A 263 0.41 -7.02 11.49
C TYR A 263 -0.99 -7.58 11.69
N ALA A 264 -1.91 -6.70 12.09
CA ALA A 264 -3.34 -7.02 12.04
C ALA A 264 -3.82 -6.98 10.58
N MET A 265 -4.82 -7.79 10.24
CA MET A 265 -5.34 -7.90 8.87
C MET A 265 -5.88 -6.56 8.32
N ASN A 266 -6.37 -5.70 9.19
CA ASN A 266 -6.91 -4.38 8.86
C ASN A 266 -5.88 -3.25 9.02
N ALA A 267 -4.60 -3.57 9.22
CA ALA A 267 -3.57 -2.56 9.37
C ALA A 267 -3.31 -1.81 8.05
N TYR A 268 -2.92 -0.55 8.18
CA TYR A 268 -2.43 0.27 7.09
C TYR A 268 -0.91 0.14 6.97
N VAL A 269 -0.42 0.03 5.75
CA VAL A 269 1.01 -0.13 5.43
C VAL A 269 1.39 0.74 4.25
N GLY A 270 2.67 1.07 4.13
CA GLY A 270 3.20 1.71 2.94
C GLY A 270 3.02 0.82 1.71
N TYR A 271 2.46 1.38 0.65
CA TYR A 271 2.15 0.66 -0.59
C TYR A 271 3.23 0.85 -1.64
N ASP A 272 3.71 2.06 -1.80
CA ASP A 272 4.71 2.47 -2.78
C ASP A 272 5.63 3.58 -2.21
N GLY A 273 6.63 3.99 -2.97
CA GLY A 273 7.55 5.07 -2.64
C GLY A 273 8.27 4.90 -1.28
N VAL A 274 8.52 6.04 -0.64
CA VAL A 274 9.17 6.12 0.68
C VAL A 274 8.31 5.47 1.77
N GLU A 275 6.99 5.59 1.68
CA GLU A 275 6.07 4.96 2.62
C GLU A 275 6.27 3.44 2.67
N LEU A 276 6.53 2.80 1.52
CA LEU A 276 6.84 1.37 1.44
C LEU A 276 8.27 1.07 1.89
N ALA A 277 9.24 1.82 1.36
CA ALA A 277 10.67 1.55 1.58
C ALA A 277 11.06 1.69 3.06
N PHE A 278 10.44 2.65 3.75
CA PHE A 278 10.71 2.95 5.15
C PHE A 278 9.59 2.49 6.11
N GLU A 279 8.76 1.52 5.69
CA GLU A 279 7.65 1.00 6.50
C GLU A 279 8.09 0.63 7.93
N ASP A 280 9.21 -0.07 8.09
CA ASP A 280 9.70 -0.54 9.39
C ASP A 280 10.13 0.61 10.31
N TYR A 281 10.50 1.77 9.77
CA TYR A 281 10.85 2.99 10.51
C TYR A 281 9.64 3.87 10.78
N LEU A 282 8.78 4.00 9.77
CA LEU A 282 7.59 4.86 9.83
C LEU A 282 6.47 4.25 10.67
N ARG A 283 6.39 2.93 10.73
CA ARG A 283 5.40 2.24 11.52
C ARG A 283 5.69 2.45 13.01
N GLY A 284 4.73 3.03 13.73
CA GLY A 284 4.78 3.03 15.19
C GLY A 284 4.40 1.66 15.76
N ARG A 285 4.51 1.52 17.04
CA ARG A 285 4.06 0.33 17.79
C ARG A 285 2.81 0.68 18.59
N ASN A 286 1.71 0.02 18.26
CA ASN A 286 0.46 0.22 18.98
C ASN A 286 0.62 -0.15 20.45
N GLY A 287 0.04 0.68 21.30
CA GLY A 287 -0.08 0.40 22.71
C GLY A 287 -1.26 -0.54 23.02
N ARG A 288 -1.31 -0.98 24.25
CA ARG A 288 -2.44 -1.73 24.79
C ARG A 288 -2.82 -1.12 26.13
N ARG A 289 -4.08 -0.76 26.29
CA ARG A 289 -4.64 -0.34 27.58
C ARG A 289 -5.70 -1.32 28.05
N ILE A 290 -5.79 -1.47 29.35
CA ILE A 290 -6.83 -2.22 30.03
C ILE A 290 -7.76 -1.19 30.64
N VAL A 291 -9.01 -1.20 30.21
CA VAL A 291 -10.07 -0.33 30.69
C VAL A 291 -10.94 -1.13 31.65
N GLU A 292 -11.05 -0.69 32.89
CA GLU A 292 -11.97 -1.25 33.88
C GLU A 292 -13.31 -0.52 33.78
N THR A 293 -14.39 -1.28 33.66
CA THR A 293 -15.75 -0.73 33.64
C THR A 293 -16.57 -1.28 34.79
N ASN A 294 -17.49 -0.47 35.32
CA ASN A 294 -18.47 -0.95 36.27
C ASN A 294 -19.63 -1.68 35.56
N THR A 295 -20.54 -2.24 36.31
CA THR A 295 -21.73 -2.96 35.81
C THR A 295 -22.68 -2.11 34.95
N ALA A 296 -22.53 -0.79 34.96
CA ALA A 296 -23.25 0.16 34.11
C ALA A 296 -22.42 0.57 32.86
N GLY A 297 -21.27 -0.07 32.60
CA GLY A 297 -20.40 0.21 31.45
C GLY A 297 -19.54 1.49 31.62
N LYS A 298 -19.57 2.16 32.76
CA LYS A 298 -18.79 3.37 33.00
C LYS A 298 -17.35 3.00 33.36
N VAL A 299 -16.37 3.62 32.68
CA VAL A 299 -14.95 3.47 32.97
C VAL A 299 -14.63 3.90 34.39
N THR A 300 -14.02 3.03 35.17
CA THR A 300 -13.63 3.24 36.57
C THR A 300 -12.12 3.28 36.76
N GLY A 301 -11.36 2.73 35.82
CA GLY A 301 -9.90 2.74 35.82
C GLY A 301 -9.35 2.50 34.44
N GLU A 302 -8.15 2.97 34.20
CA GLU A 302 -7.43 2.81 32.94
C GLU A 302 -5.95 2.58 33.24
N ILE A 303 -5.38 1.52 32.68
CA ILE A 303 -3.97 1.18 32.85
C ILE A 303 -3.40 0.80 31.48
N TYR A 304 -2.33 1.47 31.07
CA TYR A 304 -1.55 1.03 29.92
C TYR A 304 -0.75 -0.22 30.31
N SER A 305 -0.99 -1.32 29.61
CA SER A 305 -0.16 -2.53 29.72
C SER A 305 1.04 -2.48 28.78
N VAL A 306 0.91 -1.71 27.67
CA VAL A 306 1.97 -1.37 26.73
C VAL A 306 1.72 0.06 26.27
N GLU A 307 2.67 0.94 26.44
CA GLU A 307 2.57 2.32 25.92
C GLU A 307 2.73 2.32 24.40
N PRO A 308 1.96 3.16 23.67
CA PRO A 308 2.13 3.33 22.24
C PRO A 308 3.44 4.08 21.94
N GLU A 309 4.22 3.57 20.97
CA GLU A 309 5.44 4.21 20.49
C GLU A 309 5.18 4.77 19.09
N PRO A 310 5.29 6.10 18.86
CA PRO A 310 5.13 6.68 17.53
C PRO A 310 6.23 6.23 16.57
N GLY A 311 5.94 6.21 15.29
CA GLY A 311 6.93 5.93 14.25
C GLY A 311 7.99 7.03 14.16
N ASN A 312 9.16 6.68 13.63
CA ASN A 312 10.27 7.60 13.47
C ASN A 312 10.05 8.57 12.32
N THR A 313 10.53 9.80 12.46
CA THR A 313 10.62 10.75 11.36
C THR A 313 11.68 10.31 10.36
N VAL A 314 11.35 10.35 9.07
CA VAL A 314 12.29 10.11 7.96
C VAL A 314 12.53 11.44 7.24
N ALA A 315 13.78 11.90 7.25
CA ALA A 315 14.22 13.07 6.50
C ALA A 315 14.80 12.62 5.15
N LEU A 316 14.23 13.14 4.07
CA LEU A 316 14.67 12.86 2.71
C LEU A 316 15.81 13.80 2.30
N THR A 317 16.62 13.40 1.33
CA THR A 317 17.59 14.29 0.68
C THR A 317 16.92 15.24 -0.32
N LEU A 318 15.65 15.01 -0.62
CA LEU A 318 14.82 15.80 -1.52
C LEU A 318 14.70 17.25 -1.00
N ASP A 319 14.79 18.23 -1.89
CA ASP A 319 14.43 19.62 -1.66
C ASP A 319 13.08 19.86 -2.32
N ILE A 320 12.04 20.10 -1.52
CA ILE A 320 10.68 20.10 -2.06
C ILE A 320 10.38 21.30 -2.95
N ASP A 321 10.95 22.46 -2.64
CA ASP A 321 10.72 23.65 -3.45
C ASP A 321 11.42 23.48 -4.82
N PHE A 322 12.59 22.85 -4.82
CA PHE A 322 13.30 22.50 -6.04
C PHE A 322 12.59 21.38 -6.82
N GLN A 323 12.01 20.39 -6.13
CA GLN A 323 11.20 19.34 -6.75
C GLN A 323 9.98 19.90 -7.50
N GLU A 324 9.26 20.84 -6.87
CA GLU A 324 8.12 21.55 -7.48
C GLU A 324 8.53 22.28 -8.76
N ASP A 325 9.66 22.96 -8.74
CA ASP A 325 10.20 23.64 -9.93
C ASP A 325 10.58 22.65 -11.04
N VAL A 326 11.22 21.53 -10.69
CA VAL A 326 11.61 20.51 -11.68
C VAL A 326 10.38 19.85 -12.30
N GLU A 327 9.36 19.50 -11.50
CA GLU A 327 8.10 18.92 -12.02
C GLU A 327 7.38 19.90 -12.96
N ARG A 328 7.28 21.16 -12.56
CA ARG A 328 6.67 22.22 -13.39
C ARG A 328 7.42 22.41 -14.72
N ILE A 329 8.75 22.54 -14.68
CA ILE A 329 9.57 22.71 -15.88
C ILE A 329 9.45 21.48 -16.80
N LEU A 330 9.44 20.28 -16.21
CA LEU A 330 9.27 19.03 -16.97
C LEU A 330 7.92 19.01 -17.69
N ALA A 331 6.84 19.35 -16.98
CA ALA A 331 5.49 19.42 -17.55
C ALA A 331 5.42 20.45 -18.69
N GLU A 332 5.83 21.70 -18.45
CA GLU A 332 5.83 22.78 -19.45
C GLU A 332 6.64 22.38 -20.71
N THR A 333 7.78 21.69 -20.52
CA THR A 333 8.63 21.23 -21.62
C THR A 333 7.92 20.18 -22.47
N VAL A 334 7.33 19.18 -21.83
CA VAL A 334 6.64 18.09 -22.54
C VAL A 334 5.39 18.59 -23.24
N GLU A 335 4.61 19.45 -22.59
CA GLU A 335 3.42 20.08 -23.16
C GLU A 335 3.77 20.92 -24.40
N SER A 336 4.87 21.69 -24.33
CA SER A 336 5.39 22.45 -25.49
C SER A 336 5.75 21.52 -26.66
N MET A 337 6.43 20.39 -26.37
CA MET A 337 6.77 19.40 -27.41
C MET A 337 5.53 18.73 -28.00
N THR A 338 4.55 18.39 -27.17
CA THR A 338 3.26 17.83 -27.63
C THR A 338 2.52 18.81 -28.51
N ALA A 339 2.52 20.10 -28.18
CA ALA A 339 1.90 21.15 -28.99
C ALA A 339 2.58 21.34 -30.37
N GLU A 340 3.87 21.00 -30.50
CA GLU A 340 4.60 21.11 -31.77
C GLU A 340 4.27 19.97 -32.75
N ASP A 341 4.06 18.75 -32.29
CA ASP A 341 3.95 17.55 -33.15
C ASP A 341 2.74 16.65 -32.86
N ASP A 342 1.84 17.08 -31.95
CA ASP A 342 0.62 16.34 -31.56
C ASP A 342 0.90 14.92 -31.05
N THR A 343 2.03 14.72 -30.38
CA THR A 343 2.44 13.42 -29.84
C THR A 343 2.48 13.45 -28.33
N ASP A 344 1.60 12.70 -27.65
CA ASP A 344 1.61 12.55 -26.20
C ASP A 344 2.85 11.80 -25.72
N ARG A 345 3.45 12.29 -24.63
CA ARG A 345 4.71 11.76 -24.10
C ARG A 345 4.72 11.69 -22.58
N GLY A 346 5.32 10.61 -22.08
CA GLY A 346 5.80 10.58 -20.71
C GLY A 346 7.26 10.99 -20.62
N ALA A 347 7.65 11.60 -19.52
CA ALA A 347 9.03 12.03 -19.26
C ALA A 347 9.44 11.83 -17.80
N ALA A 348 10.75 11.88 -17.55
CA ALA A 348 11.30 11.88 -16.20
C ALA A 348 12.54 12.77 -16.12
N ALA A 349 12.82 13.28 -14.91
CA ALA A 349 14.03 14.00 -14.59
C ALA A 349 14.57 13.59 -13.22
N ALA A 350 15.90 13.46 -13.11
CA ALA A 350 16.59 13.19 -11.86
C ALA A 350 17.70 14.21 -11.68
N VAL A 351 17.78 14.79 -10.49
CA VAL A 351 18.86 15.71 -10.11
C VAL A 351 19.56 15.16 -8.87
N VAL A 352 20.85 14.88 -9.04
CA VAL A 352 21.68 14.24 -8.02
C VAL A 352 22.86 15.15 -7.69
N GLN A 353 23.14 15.33 -6.41
CA GLN A 353 24.27 16.11 -5.94
C GLN A 353 25.58 15.37 -6.21
N VAL A 354 26.46 15.98 -6.98
CA VAL A 354 27.78 15.42 -7.27
C VAL A 354 28.62 15.31 -6.00
N GLY A 355 29.22 14.16 -5.80
CA GLY A 355 30.11 13.87 -4.67
C GLY A 355 29.44 13.26 -3.45
N THR A 356 28.14 13.47 -3.22
CA THR A 356 27.41 12.82 -2.11
C THR A 356 26.45 11.71 -2.62
N GLY A 357 25.94 11.83 -3.84
CA GLY A 357 24.94 10.95 -4.39
C GLY A 357 23.51 11.25 -3.90
N GLU A 358 23.33 12.33 -3.12
CA GLU A 358 22.00 12.74 -2.63
C GLU A 358 21.09 13.11 -3.79
N VAL A 359 19.90 12.51 -3.81
CA VAL A 359 18.84 12.84 -4.78
C VAL A 359 18.14 14.11 -4.30
N LEU A 360 18.29 15.19 -5.06
CA LEU A 360 17.69 16.49 -4.76
C LEU A 360 16.31 16.64 -5.35
N SER A 361 16.07 16.02 -6.52
CA SER A 361 14.80 15.99 -7.20
C SER A 361 14.67 14.73 -8.07
N LEU A 362 13.46 14.21 -8.15
CA LEU A 362 13.13 13.03 -8.97
C LEU A 362 11.69 13.18 -9.48
N ALA A 363 11.54 13.61 -10.72
CA ALA A 363 10.27 13.94 -11.32
C ALA A 363 9.84 12.94 -12.39
N SER A 364 8.55 12.68 -12.47
CA SER A 364 7.90 11.90 -13.53
C SER A 364 6.72 12.68 -14.10
N TYR A 365 6.55 12.66 -15.42
CA TYR A 365 5.41 13.28 -16.11
C TYR A 365 4.69 12.23 -16.99
N PRO A 366 3.35 12.20 -17.02
CA PRO A 366 2.47 12.95 -16.13
C PRO A 366 2.62 12.52 -14.66
N THR A 367 2.17 13.39 -13.76
CA THR A 367 2.13 13.14 -12.32
C THR A 367 0.68 13.14 -11.83
N PHE A 368 0.49 12.94 -10.54
CA PHE A 368 -0.82 12.94 -9.87
C PHE A 368 -0.70 13.59 -8.48
N SER A 369 -1.83 13.95 -7.88
CA SER A 369 -1.86 14.46 -6.50
C SER A 369 -2.18 13.34 -5.51
N LEU A 370 -1.41 13.26 -4.43
CA LEU A 370 -1.72 12.37 -3.30
C LEU A 370 -2.89 12.87 -2.46
N LYS A 371 -3.18 14.18 -2.50
CA LYS A 371 -4.30 14.80 -1.77
C LYS A 371 -5.66 14.40 -2.36
N THR A 372 -5.74 14.34 -3.69
CA THR A 372 -6.97 14.03 -4.44
C THR A 372 -6.96 12.62 -5.05
N PHE A 373 -6.02 11.76 -4.61
CA PHE A 373 -5.80 10.43 -5.21
C PHE A 373 -7.08 9.62 -5.42
N ASN A 374 -7.95 9.57 -4.41
CA ASN A 374 -9.18 8.77 -4.50
C ASN A 374 -10.22 9.39 -5.45
N GLU A 375 -10.25 10.71 -5.55
CA GLU A 375 -11.16 11.47 -6.40
C GLU A 375 -10.76 11.30 -7.87
N ASP A 376 -9.47 11.41 -8.16
CA ASP A 376 -8.90 11.37 -9.52
C ASP A 376 -8.50 9.95 -9.97
N TYR A 377 -8.71 8.93 -9.12
CA TYR A 377 -8.23 7.57 -9.37
C TYR A 377 -8.68 7.00 -10.72
N THR A 378 -9.96 7.15 -11.05
CA THR A 378 -10.53 6.57 -12.28
C THR A 378 -9.92 7.22 -13.52
N GLU A 379 -9.77 8.53 -13.52
CA GLU A 379 -9.17 9.31 -14.61
C GLU A 379 -7.71 8.89 -14.80
N ASN A 380 -6.91 8.99 -13.76
CA ASN A 380 -5.49 8.65 -13.81
C ASN A 380 -5.22 7.17 -14.16
N ASN A 381 -6.10 6.25 -13.71
CA ASN A 381 -5.93 4.82 -13.97
C ASN A 381 -6.29 4.41 -15.40
N THR A 382 -7.08 5.22 -16.10
CA THR A 382 -7.48 4.99 -17.49
C THR A 382 -6.67 5.81 -18.50
N ASP A 383 -5.86 6.72 -18.02
CA ASP A 383 -4.98 7.54 -18.86
C ASP A 383 -3.91 6.67 -19.54
N PRO A 384 -3.81 6.71 -20.90
CA PRO A 384 -2.81 5.97 -21.66
C PRO A 384 -1.36 6.26 -21.23
N LEU A 385 -1.08 7.46 -20.72
CA LEU A 385 0.23 7.85 -20.22
C LEU A 385 0.51 7.35 -18.79
N GLN A 386 -0.42 6.65 -18.14
CA GLN A 386 -0.21 5.99 -16.85
C GLN A 386 0.44 6.93 -15.80
N PRO A 387 -0.27 7.95 -15.29
CA PRO A 387 0.26 8.91 -14.32
C PRO A 387 0.82 8.27 -13.05
N PHE A 388 0.28 7.12 -12.62
CA PHE A 388 0.77 6.42 -11.41
C PHE A 388 2.14 5.75 -11.57
N TRP A 389 2.66 5.68 -12.79
CA TRP A 389 3.93 5.01 -13.04
C TRP A 389 5.12 5.92 -12.74
N ASN A 390 5.96 5.54 -11.77
CA ASN A 390 7.19 6.25 -11.46
C ASN A 390 8.23 6.03 -12.58
N ARG A 391 8.19 6.88 -13.60
CA ARG A 391 9.12 6.79 -14.74
C ARG A 391 10.57 6.98 -14.35
N ALA A 392 10.83 7.74 -13.29
CA ALA A 392 12.18 8.04 -12.84
C ALA A 392 12.90 6.83 -12.24
N THR A 393 12.18 5.91 -11.57
CA THR A 393 12.77 4.72 -10.91
C THR A 393 12.34 3.39 -11.51
N GLN A 394 11.21 3.34 -12.21
CA GLN A 394 10.67 2.11 -12.78
C GLN A 394 10.85 2.06 -14.31
N GLY A 395 11.27 3.16 -14.87
CA GLY A 395 11.42 3.34 -16.29
C GLY A 395 12.80 2.93 -16.83
N THR A 396 12.90 2.16 -17.95
CA THR A 396 14.17 1.83 -18.64
C THR A 396 14.11 2.26 -20.09
N TYR A 397 14.98 3.19 -20.54
CA TYR A 397 14.99 3.77 -21.88
C TYR A 397 16.25 3.41 -22.64
N ALA A 398 16.16 3.32 -23.96
CA ALA A 398 17.33 3.20 -24.80
C ALA A 398 18.15 4.52 -24.71
N PRO A 399 19.41 4.46 -24.27
CA PRO A 399 20.21 5.67 -24.04
C PRO A 399 20.54 6.44 -25.32
N GLY A 400 20.56 5.76 -26.46
CA GLY A 400 20.93 6.37 -27.72
C GLY A 400 22.30 7.05 -27.65
N SER A 401 22.44 8.17 -28.34
CA SER A 401 23.72 8.89 -28.42
C SER A 401 24.32 9.37 -27.11
N THR A 402 23.56 9.42 -26.01
CA THR A 402 24.11 9.74 -24.69
C THR A 402 25.04 8.65 -24.15
N PHE A 403 24.99 7.44 -24.73
CA PHE A 403 25.90 6.33 -24.41
C PHE A 403 27.28 6.46 -25.06
N LYS A 404 27.42 7.26 -26.11
CA LYS A 404 28.70 7.40 -26.88
C LYS A 404 29.91 7.79 -26.00
N PRO A 405 29.81 8.63 -24.98
CA PRO A 405 30.91 8.88 -24.05
C PRO A 405 31.46 7.61 -23.40
N VAL A 406 30.59 6.65 -23.02
CA VAL A 406 31.02 5.36 -22.45
C VAL A 406 31.85 4.57 -23.47
N THR A 407 31.39 4.48 -24.70
CA THR A 407 32.13 3.82 -25.79
C THR A 407 33.47 4.52 -26.07
N ALA A 408 33.48 5.86 -26.05
CA ALA A 408 34.70 6.63 -26.26
C ALA A 408 35.74 6.37 -25.15
N ILE A 409 35.31 6.39 -23.89
CA ILE A 409 36.20 6.11 -22.74
C ILE A 409 36.73 4.68 -22.83
N ALA A 410 35.88 3.70 -23.09
CA ALA A 410 36.30 2.30 -23.28
C ALA A 410 37.37 2.17 -24.36
N ALA A 411 37.23 2.85 -25.50
CA ALA A 411 38.18 2.83 -26.59
C ALA A 411 39.50 3.56 -26.27
N LEU A 412 39.45 4.68 -25.53
CA LEU A 412 40.62 5.45 -25.09
C LEU A 412 41.42 4.68 -24.04
N GLU A 413 40.77 4.16 -22.99
CA GLU A 413 41.42 3.46 -21.89
C GLU A 413 42.05 2.14 -22.32
N THR A 414 41.50 1.48 -23.35
CA THR A 414 42.07 0.26 -23.92
C THR A 414 43.10 0.53 -25.03
N GLY A 415 43.40 1.79 -25.35
CA GLY A 415 44.37 2.18 -26.35
C GLY A 415 43.95 1.88 -27.82
N ILE A 416 42.69 1.57 -28.06
CA ILE A 416 42.14 1.39 -29.41
C ILE A 416 42.23 2.68 -30.20
N ILE A 417 42.04 3.82 -29.53
CA ILE A 417 42.29 5.17 -30.03
C ILE A 417 43.05 5.99 -29.00
N THR A 418 43.63 7.09 -29.43
CA THR A 418 44.16 8.18 -28.60
C THR A 418 43.33 9.44 -28.84
N PRO A 419 43.41 10.46 -28.01
CA PRO A 419 42.72 11.75 -28.24
C PRO A 419 43.04 12.39 -29.62
N LYS A 420 44.20 12.05 -30.19
CA LYS A 420 44.66 12.57 -31.50
C LYS A 420 44.33 11.63 -32.65
N SER A 421 43.78 10.44 -32.40
CA SER A 421 43.41 9.51 -33.46
C SER A 421 42.25 10.06 -34.28
N THR A 422 42.41 10.06 -35.61
CA THR A 422 41.34 10.54 -36.51
C THR A 422 40.83 9.40 -37.40
N ILE A 423 39.52 9.42 -37.65
CA ILE A 423 38.85 8.48 -38.58
C ILE A 423 38.22 9.29 -39.70
N LEU A 424 38.42 8.84 -40.94
CA LEU A 424 37.73 9.39 -42.12
C LEU A 424 36.35 8.76 -42.21
N THR A 425 35.31 9.53 -41.85
CA THR A 425 33.93 9.05 -41.93
C THR A 425 33.39 9.17 -43.37
N LYS A 426 32.73 8.11 -43.84
CA LYS A 426 32.20 8.04 -45.21
C LYS A 426 30.68 8.07 -45.29
N GLY A 427 30.03 8.38 -44.16
CA GLY A 427 28.56 8.40 -44.06
C GLY A 427 27.93 7.03 -43.85
N VAL A 428 28.39 6.01 -44.57
CA VAL A 428 27.91 4.61 -44.45
C VAL A 428 29.04 3.72 -44.01
N TYR A 429 28.85 2.97 -42.92
CA TYR A 429 29.78 1.98 -42.39
C TYR A 429 29.33 0.60 -42.82
N HIS A 430 30.16 -0.11 -43.60
CA HIS A 430 29.87 -1.46 -44.07
C HIS A 430 30.48 -2.50 -43.13
N TYR A 431 29.66 -3.47 -42.70
CA TYR A 431 30.11 -4.63 -41.95
C TYR A 431 29.35 -5.88 -42.37
N GLY A 432 30.10 -6.85 -42.98
CA GLY A 432 29.49 -7.95 -43.70
C GLY A 432 28.59 -7.44 -44.82
N ASP A 433 27.41 -7.99 -44.95
CA ASP A 433 26.41 -7.60 -45.94
C ASP A 433 25.55 -6.39 -45.50
N TRP A 434 25.83 -5.83 -44.33
CA TRP A 434 25.04 -4.75 -43.75
C TRP A 434 25.68 -3.38 -43.92
N ALA A 435 24.85 -2.36 -44.09
CA ALA A 435 25.24 -0.97 -44.28
C ALA A 435 24.63 -0.09 -43.15
N TYR A 436 25.47 0.37 -42.22
CA TYR A 436 25.08 1.20 -41.09
C TYR A 436 25.26 2.68 -41.43
N LYS A 437 24.17 3.43 -41.49
CA LYS A 437 24.19 4.83 -41.92
C LYS A 437 24.36 5.78 -40.74
N CYS A 438 25.20 6.80 -40.93
CA CYS A 438 25.25 7.93 -40.01
C CYS A 438 24.01 8.82 -40.19
N TRP A 439 23.57 9.47 -39.13
CA TRP A 439 22.41 10.34 -39.19
C TRP A 439 22.51 11.44 -40.25
N LEU A 440 23.70 12.08 -40.39
CA LEU A 440 23.96 13.10 -41.41
C LEU A 440 23.79 12.54 -42.82
N TYR A 441 24.21 11.28 -43.05
CA TYR A 441 24.01 10.63 -44.35
C TYR A 441 22.53 10.36 -44.63
N ASN A 442 21.78 9.96 -43.61
CA ASN A 442 20.32 9.77 -43.76
C ASN A 442 19.61 11.10 -44.04
N GLN A 443 20.09 12.20 -43.49
CA GLN A 443 19.47 13.51 -43.65
C GLN A 443 19.72 14.08 -45.08
N ASN A 444 20.95 14.04 -45.57
CA ASN A 444 21.31 14.74 -46.81
C ASN A 444 22.41 14.07 -47.65
N GLY A 445 22.80 12.82 -47.33
CA GLY A 445 23.90 12.11 -47.99
C GLY A 445 25.30 12.60 -47.56
N GLY A 446 25.39 13.47 -46.53
CA GLY A 446 26.63 14.07 -46.11
C GLY A 446 27.53 13.17 -45.25
N THR A 447 28.75 13.64 -45.01
CA THR A 447 29.73 12.99 -44.13
C THR A 447 30.39 14.02 -43.21
N HIS A 448 30.85 13.57 -42.03
CA HIS A 448 31.59 14.45 -41.10
C HIS A 448 33.08 14.59 -41.46
N GLY A 449 33.54 13.91 -42.49
CA GLY A 449 34.93 13.97 -42.93
C GLY A 449 35.90 13.27 -41.97
N ARG A 450 37.13 13.82 -41.85
CA ARG A 450 38.15 13.31 -40.93
C ARG A 450 38.02 13.99 -39.59
N ILE A 451 37.62 13.25 -38.57
CA ILE A 451 37.35 13.77 -37.22
C ILE A 451 38.04 12.92 -36.15
N ASP A 452 38.35 13.52 -35.02
CA ASP A 452 38.80 12.84 -33.80
C ASP A 452 37.61 12.53 -32.86
N VAL A 453 37.89 11.97 -31.69
CA VAL A 453 36.86 11.55 -30.72
C VAL A 453 36.08 12.74 -30.16
N THR A 454 36.73 13.89 -29.96
CA THR A 454 36.10 15.09 -29.43
C THR A 454 35.07 15.65 -30.40
N GLU A 455 35.48 15.80 -31.66
CA GLU A 455 34.58 16.24 -32.73
C GLU A 455 33.47 15.20 -32.99
N ALA A 456 33.79 13.90 -32.90
CA ALA A 456 32.82 12.83 -33.08
C ALA A 456 31.70 12.84 -32.03
N ILE A 457 32.03 13.15 -30.75
CA ILE A 457 31.03 13.35 -29.67
C ILE A 457 30.21 14.60 -29.98
N LYS A 458 30.86 15.72 -30.29
CA LYS A 458 30.22 17.03 -30.53
C LYS A 458 29.17 16.94 -31.64
N VAL A 459 29.51 16.27 -32.78
CA VAL A 459 28.60 16.13 -33.91
C VAL A 459 27.80 14.82 -33.87
N SER A 460 27.89 14.07 -32.77
CA SER A 460 27.19 12.79 -32.59
C SER A 460 27.36 11.80 -33.77
N CYS A 461 28.59 11.64 -34.29
CA CYS A 461 28.87 10.86 -35.50
C CYS A 461 28.72 9.35 -35.28
N ASN A 462 27.66 8.72 -35.78
CA ASN A 462 27.45 7.27 -35.64
C ASN A 462 28.59 6.47 -36.32
N TYR A 463 29.06 6.90 -37.51
CA TYR A 463 30.11 6.19 -38.22
C TYR A 463 31.37 6.01 -37.39
N PHE A 464 31.83 7.07 -36.72
CA PHE A 464 33.00 7.03 -35.84
C PHE A 464 32.79 6.00 -34.71
N PHE A 465 31.62 6.01 -34.08
CA PHE A 465 31.31 5.11 -32.98
C PHE A 465 31.05 3.67 -33.43
N TYR A 466 30.60 3.43 -34.64
CA TYR A 466 30.59 2.08 -35.23
C TYR A 466 31.99 1.51 -35.36
N ASP A 467 32.94 2.31 -35.88
CA ASP A 467 34.32 1.85 -36.06
C ASP A 467 35.03 1.55 -34.74
N ILE A 468 35.02 2.50 -33.78
CA ILE A 468 35.68 2.29 -32.51
C ILE A 468 34.96 1.21 -31.68
N GLY A 469 33.62 1.16 -31.71
CA GLY A 469 32.83 0.17 -30.98
C GLY A 469 33.16 -1.26 -31.45
N ARG A 470 33.21 -1.49 -32.76
CA ARG A 470 33.64 -2.78 -33.33
C ARG A 470 35.04 -3.17 -32.87
N ARG A 471 35.99 -2.23 -32.88
CA ARG A 471 37.40 -2.49 -32.53
C ARG A 471 37.56 -2.71 -31.02
N THR A 472 36.78 -2.06 -30.19
CA THR A 472 36.78 -2.19 -28.72
C THR A 472 36.09 -3.47 -28.27
N GLY A 473 35.01 -3.86 -28.94
CA GLY A 473 34.22 -5.05 -28.65
C GLY A 473 33.22 -4.86 -27.53
N ILE A 474 32.09 -5.57 -27.62
CA ILE A 474 30.95 -5.39 -26.74
C ILE A 474 31.26 -5.72 -25.27
N SER A 475 32.05 -6.76 -25.00
CA SER A 475 32.40 -7.15 -23.63
C SER A 475 33.21 -6.07 -22.92
N THR A 476 34.07 -5.35 -23.64
CA THR A 476 34.83 -4.24 -23.09
C THR A 476 33.93 -3.04 -22.86
N ILE A 477 33.06 -2.69 -23.80
CA ILE A 477 32.11 -1.59 -23.67
C ILE A 477 31.18 -1.86 -22.46
N ALA A 478 30.62 -3.07 -22.34
CA ALA A 478 29.76 -3.46 -21.23
C ALA A 478 30.47 -3.37 -19.86
N ARG A 479 31.76 -3.78 -19.80
CA ARG A 479 32.55 -3.65 -18.57
C ARG A 479 32.72 -2.20 -18.12
N TYR A 480 32.99 -1.28 -19.05
CA TYR A 480 33.08 0.15 -18.73
C TYR A 480 31.72 0.74 -18.39
N ALA A 481 30.65 0.32 -19.06
CA ALA A 481 29.30 0.72 -18.70
C ALA A 481 28.93 0.31 -17.27
N SER A 482 29.20 -0.94 -16.87
CA SER A 482 29.02 -1.42 -15.50
C SER A 482 29.89 -0.63 -14.49
N ALA A 483 31.13 -0.27 -14.85
CA ALA A 483 31.99 0.57 -14.01
C ALA A 483 31.42 1.99 -13.77
N PHE A 484 30.56 2.47 -14.67
CA PHE A 484 29.76 3.70 -14.50
C PHE A 484 28.42 3.46 -13.78
N GLY A 485 28.15 2.23 -13.32
CA GLY A 485 26.87 1.87 -12.67
C GLY A 485 25.72 1.62 -13.64
N LEU A 486 25.96 1.61 -14.96
CA LEU A 486 24.91 1.35 -15.94
C LEU A 486 24.55 -0.14 -15.96
N GLY A 487 23.28 -0.45 -15.78
CA GLY A 487 22.80 -1.84 -15.65
C GLY A 487 22.99 -2.44 -14.25
N GLU A 488 23.35 -1.63 -13.27
CA GLU A 488 23.52 -2.01 -11.87
C GLU A 488 22.47 -1.29 -10.99
N PRO A 489 22.15 -1.81 -9.79
CA PRO A 489 21.33 -1.08 -8.85
C PRO A 489 21.96 0.25 -8.47
N THR A 490 21.16 1.32 -8.40
CA THR A 490 21.67 2.65 -8.02
C THR A 490 21.88 2.77 -6.51
N GLY A 491 21.19 1.94 -5.73
CA GLY A 491 21.18 1.97 -4.26
C GLY A 491 20.19 2.99 -3.69
N ILE A 492 19.29 3.54 -4.53
CA ILE A 492 18.16 4.33 -4.02
C ILE A 492 17.24 3.44 -3.18
N GLU A 493 16.74 3.94 -2.06
CA GLU A 493 15.98 3.14 -1.11
C GLU A 493 14.56 2.79 -1.58
N ILE A 494 13.99 3.62 -2.46
CA ILE A 494 12.67 3.32 -3.04
C ILE A 494 12.80 2.28 -4.17
N PRO A 495 11.73 1.52 -4.48
CA PRO A 495 11.78 0.50 -5.52
C PRO A 495 12.28 1.04 -6.86
N GLU A 496 13.31 0.40 -7.40
CA GLU A 496 13.88 0.73 -8.71
C GLU A 496 13.89 -0.47 -9.65
N LYS A 497 13.91 -0.22 -10.95
CA LYS A 497 14.09 -1.22 -11.98
C LYS A 497 15.52 -1.13 -12.52
N ILE A 498 16.26 -2.21 -12.41
CA ILE A 498 17.63 -2.29 -12.93
C ILE A 498 17.61 -2.21 -14.45
N GLY A 499 18.48 -1.36 -15.01
CA GLY A 499 18.69 -1.28 -16.45
C GLY A 499 19.35 -2.53 -17.01
N VAL A 500 19.34 -2.66 -18.33
CA VAL A 500 19.93 -3.79 -19.06
C VAL A 500 21.01 -3.29 -19.98
N MET A 501 22.18 -3.95 -19.93
CA MET A 501 23.25 -3.75 -20.91
C MET A 501 23.21 -4.83 -21.98
N THR A 502 23.34 -4.41 -23.24
CA THR A 502 23.48 -5.35 -24.37
C THR A 502 24.76 -6.15 -24.23
N THR A 503 24.63 -7.45 -24.03
CA THR A 503 25.74 -8.41 -24.03
C THR A 503 25.32 -9.66 -24.81
N PRO A 504 26.28 -10.47 -25.32
CA PRO A 504 25.97 -11.74 -25.96
C PRO A 504 25.14 -12.66 -25.05
N ASP A 505 25.48 -12.74 -23.76
CA ASP A 505 24.80 -13.60 -22.80
C ASP A 505 23.34 -13.16 -22.61
N TYR A 506 23.11 -11.85 -22.49
CA TYR A 506 21.76 -11.32 -22.36
C TYR A 506 20.91 -11.59 -23.60
N VAL A 507 21.43 -11.27 -24.79
CA VAL A 507 20.68 -11.47 -26.04
C VAL A 507 20.38 -12.94 -26.29
N ASN A 508 21.34 -13.84 -26.03
CA ASN A 508 21.13 -15.28 -26.18
C ASN A 508 20.19 -15.87 -25.11
N SER A 509 19.93 -15.16 -23.98
CA SER A 509 18.94 -15.56 -22.99
C SER A 509 17.50 -15.26 -23.40
N LEU A 510 17.30 -14.43 -24.40
CA LEU A 510 15.98 -14.09 -24.92
C LEU A 510 15.52 -15.15 -25.95
N ASP A 511 14.26 -15.59 -25.78
CA ASP A 511 13.68 -16.58 -26.72
C ASP A 511 13.69 -16.10 -28.15
N GLY A 512 14.26 -16.96 -29.05
CA GLY A 512 14.32 -16.69 -30.47
C GLY A 512 15.36 -15.63 -30.89
N HIS A 513 16.20 -15.16 -29.97
CA HIS A 513 17.24 -14.17 -30.25
C HIS A 513 18.63 -14.79 -30.20
N TYR A 514 19.49 -14.36 -31.08
CA TYR A 514 20.89 -14.78 -31.15
C TYR A 514 21.80 -13.59 -31.32
N TRP A 515 22.91 -13.59 -30.62
CA TRP A 515 23.93 -12.56 -30.78
C TRP A 515 24.52 -12.55 -32.16
N THR A 516 24.69 -11.37 -32.71
CA THR A 516 25.45 -11.13 -33.93
C THR A 516 26.46 -10.00 -33.71
N ASP A 517 27.66 -10.10 -34.34
CA ASP A 517 28.69 -9.07 -34.18
C ASP A 517 28.23 -7.68 -34.65
N GLY A 518 27.26 -7.62 -35.56
CA GLY A 518 26.64 -6.37 -35.99
C GLY A 518 25.94 -5.60 -34.87
N GLN A 519 25.46 -6.30 -33.88
CA GLN A 519 24.81 -5.69 -32.69
C GLN A 519 25.81 -4.90 -31.83
N THR A 520 27.12 -5.19 -31.90
CA THR A 520 28.16 -4.35 -31.29
C THR A 520 28.13 -2.93 -31.82
N LEU A 521 27.87 -2.74 -33.11
CA LEU A 521 27.87 -1.43 -33.75
C LEU A 521 26.72 -0.58 -33.22
N THR A 522 25.52 -1.16 -33.17
CA THR A 522 24.33 -0.47 -32.65
C THR A 522 24.41 -0.24 -31.15
N ALA A 523 24.89 -1.21 -30.36
CA ALA A 523 25.12 -1.06 -28.94
C ALA A 523 26.13 0.05 -28.59
N ALA A 524 27.18 0.22 -29.42
CA ALA A 524 28.19 1.25 -29.24
C ALA A 524 27.64 2.69 -29.37
N ILE A 525 26.48 2.86 -29.97
CA ILE A 525 25.78 4.16 -30.05
C ILE A 525 24.54 4.22 -29.12
N GLY A 526 24.44 3.26 -28.18
CA GLY A 526 23.35 3.22 -27.20
C GLY A 526 22.02 2.72 -27.75
N GLN A 527 22.05 2.01 -28.88
CA GLN A 527 20.89 1.31 -29.44
C GLN A 527 21.04 -0.21 -29.22
N SER A 528 20.19 -1.04 -29.82
CA SER A 528 20.08 -2.47 -29.57
C SER A 528 19.25 -2.77 -28.31
N TYR A 529 19.66 -3.70 -27.47
CA TYR A 529 18.92 -4.12 -26.25
C TYR A 529 19.31 -3.35 -25.00
N SER A 530 20.24 -2.37 -25.09
CA SER A 530 20.60 -1.57 -23.91
C SER A 530 19.46 -0.65 -23.54
N CYS A 531 18.93 -0.88 -22.32
CA CYS A 531 17.92 -0.05 -21.71
C CYS A 531 18.43 0.38 -20.34
N LEU A 532 18.58 1.67 -20.13
CA LEU A 532 18.98 2.23 -18.84
C LEU A 532 17.76 2.64 -18.03
N LEU A 533 17.95 2.85 -16.74
CA LEU A 533 16.89 3.24 -15.81
C LEU A 533 16.08 4.40 -16.39
N TYR A 534 14.93 4.11 -16.91
CA TYR A 534 13.85 4.86 -17.54
C TYR A 534 13.25 4.04 -18.65
N THR A 535 11.99 3.68 -18.61
CA THR A 535 11.39 2.88 -19.67
C THR A 535 10.96 3.68 -20.85
N SER A 536 11.35 3.21 -21.91
CA SER A 536 10.73 3.40 -23.20
C SER A 536 9.92 2.16 -23.60
N PRO A 537 8.89 2.30 -24.43
CA PRO A 537 8.49 1.19 -25.28
C PRO A 537 9.74 0.58 -25.94
N SER A 538 9.74 -0.74 -26.06
CA SER A 538 10.84 -1.48 -26.67
C SER A 538 11.24 -0.83 -27.99
N PRO A 539 12.54 -0.76 -28.35
CA PRO A 539 12.94 -0.34 -29.70
C PRO A 539 12.24 -1.12 -30.83
N ARG A 540 11.60 -2.24 -30.50
CA ARG A 540 10.70 -2.98 -31.40
C ARG A 540 9.41 -2.20 -31.70
N ASP A 541 8.87 -1.46 -30.74
CA ASP A 541 7.62 -0.74 -30.91
C ASP A 541 7.79 0.55 -31.73
N ALA A 542 9.03 1.04 -31.83
CA ALA A 542 9.39 2.17 -32.70
C ALA A 542 9.62 1.79 -34.16
N HIS A 543 9.54 0.51 -34.51
CA HIS A 543 9.71 -0.01 -35.85
C HIS A 543 8.44 -0.64 -36.46
N GLU A 544 7.37 -0.70 -35.68
CA GLU A 544 6.04 -1.05 -36.16
C GLU A 544 5.19 0.21 -36.42
#